data_ac59db49ce6c1c890e5c95d0f60f6ab5
#
_entry.id   ac59db49ce6c1c890e5c95d0f60f6ab5
#
_cell.length_a   1.000
_cell.length_b   1.000
_cell.length_c   1.000
_cell.angle_alpha   90.00
_cell.angle_beta   90.00
_cell.angle_gamma   90.00
#
_symmetry.space_group_name_H-M   'P 1'
#
loop_
_entity.id
_entity.type
_entity.pdbx_description
1 polymer ?
#
loop_
_entity_poly.entity_id
_entity_poly.type
_entity_poly.pdbx_seq_one_letter_code
_entity_poly.pdbx_strand_id
1 'polypeptide(L)'
;MQVGLFSSAKNEGPFILEWVAYHILVGFDPILVFSNDSTDGTTELLDALDRNGILTHVLQDLEPGQTPQHEAAGKAFQHPSLANADWLMWLDSDEFLYCPRDGNQVAGLIERCAQHSEGVAVNWLIFGDGNQEKWEPDLVTQRFLKRAENDHALHRHFKTLFRKSDKIRGLGLHRPHLYPDFQDDGSQFVNAAGLPMHEHMYRSGQRRRHALGAAPGHLVSHDWAAIFHYPVKTRDSFELKRRRGQGTKPVDAPNRASRFRERYWTKYNQNSVADDRMLAMGDRLQAKVDELLAMPDVQRAHETCIRKYAQALHAVANPPEL
;
A
#
# COMPACT_ATOMS: atom_id res chain seq x y z
N MET A 1 7.47 4.52 -21.09
CA MET A 1 6.99 3.47 -20.19
C MET A 1 6.28 4.15 -19.05
N GLN A 2 4.99 3.90 -18.88
CA GLN A 2 4.19 4.41 -17.76
C GLN A 2 3.93 3.30 -16.75
N VAL A 3 4.06 3.63 -15.46
CA VAL A 3 3.88 2.66 -14.37
C VAL A 3 2.73 3.13 -13.48
N GLY A 4 1.57 2.50 -13.63
CA GLY A 4 0.37 2.86 -12.88
C GLY A 4 0.38 2.27 -11.47
N LEU A 5 0.07 3.12 -10.49
CA LEU A 5 -0.18 2.72 -9.10
C LEU A 5 -1.65 2.89 -8.77
N PHE A 6 -2.24 1.92 -8.08
CA PHE A 6 -3.61 2.03 -7.61
C PHE A 6 -3.78 1.52 -6.19
N SER A 7 -4.70 2.14 -5.46
CA SER A 7 -4.92 1.91 -4.03
C SER A 7 -6.37 2.16 -3.61
N SER A 8 -6.68 1.81 -2.38
CA SER A 8 -7.94 2.17 -1.72
C SER A 8 -7.66 2.68 -0.31
N ALA A 9 -8.18 3.86 0.02
CA ALA A 9 -7.96 4.54 1.28
C ALA A 9 -9.29 4.81 2.02
N LYS A 10 -9.26 4.68 3.36
CA LYS A 10 -10.34 5.11 4.25
C LYS A 10 -9.71 5.60 5.55
N ASN A 11 -9.97 6.84 5.95
CA ASN A 11 -9.42 7.43 7.16
C ASN A 11 -7.88 7.27 7.22
N GLU A 12 -7.19 7.73 6.18
CA GLU A 12 -5.73 7.77 6.05
C GLU A 12 -5.23 9.22 5.82
N GLY A 13 -6.07 10.22 6.14
CA GLY A 13 -5.80 11.63 5.86
C GLY A 13 -4.41 12.14 6.27
N PRO A 14 -3.90 11.84 7.49
CA PRO A 14 -2.58 12.28 7.91
C PRO A 14 -1.41 11.64 7.16
N PHE A 15 -1.64 10.51 6.48
CA PHE A 15 -0.58 9.68 5.90
C PHE A 15 -0.59 9.67 4.37
N ILE A 16 -1.76 9.95 3.75
CA ILE A 16 -1.94 9.75 2.31
C ILE A 16 -1.11 10.74 1.48
N LEU A 17 -0.86 11.95 1.97
CA LEU A 17 -0.05 12.94 1.25
C LEU A 17 1.41 12.50 1.12
N GLU A 18 2.01 11.97 2.20
CA GLU A 18 3.33 11.36 2.17
C GLU A 18 3.38 10.20 1.19
N TRP A 19 2.38 9.31 1.24
CA TRP A 19 2.30 8.14 0.38
C TRP A 19 2.27 8.54 -1.12
N VAL A 20 1.46 9.53 -1.47
CA VAL A 20 1.39 10.08 -2.84
C VAL A 20 2.71 10.70 -3.24
N ALA A 21 3.25 11.62 -2.43
CA ALA A 21 4.53 12.29 -2.68
C ALA A 21 5.68 11.30 -2.91
N TYR A 22 5.75 10.28 -2.04
CA TYR A 22 6.77 9.23 -2.13
C TYR A 22 6.69 8.46 -3.45
N HIS A 23 5.49 7.99 -3.83
CA HIS A 23 5.35 7.16 -5.02
C HIS A 23 5.51 7.95 -6.33
N ILE A 24 5.21 9.25 -6.34
CA ILE A 24 5.62 10.14 -7.43
C ILE A 24 7.16 10.16 -7.56
N LEU A 25 7.88 10.30 -6.44
CA LEU A 25 9.35 10.28 -6.44
C LEU A 25 9.95 8.94 -6.86
N VAL A 26 9.27 7.84 -6.60
CA VAL A 26 9.67 6.48 -7.06
C VAL A 26 9.38 6.27 -8.55
N GLY A 27 8.56 7.14 -9.17
CA GLY A 27 8.29 7.14 -10.60
C GLY A 27 6.99 6.46 -11.01
N PHE A 28 6.00 6.40 -10.11
CA PHE A 28 4.66 6.00 -10.49
C PHE A 28 3.89 7.17 -11.11
N ASP A 29 3.38 6.93 -12.30
CA ASP A 29 2.47 7.79 -13.05
C ASP A 29 1.74 6.95 -14.11
N PRO A 30 0.39 6.91 -14.11
CA PRO A 30 -0.55 7.59 -13.22
C PRO A 30 -0.75 6.93 -11.84
N ILE A 31 -1.28 7.70 -10.88
CA ILE A 31 -1.72 7.20 -9.57
C ILE A 31 -3.25 7.28 -9.51
N LEU A 32 -3.91 6.17 -9.16
CA LEU A 32 -5.37 6.07 -9.00
C LEU A 32 -5.70 5.65 -7.56
N VAL A 33 -6.46 6.46 -6.84
CA VAL A 33 -6.86 6.16 -5.47
C VAL A 33 -8.37 6.13 -5.36
N PHE A 34 -8.88 5.03 -4.81
CA PHE A 34 -10.30 4.92 -4.43
C PHE A 34 -10.45 5.28 -2.95
N SER A 35 -11.54 5.97 -2.59
CA SER A 35 -11.92 6.15 -1.19
C SER A 35 -13.39 5.81 -0.94
N ASN A 36 -13.72 5.55 0.32
CA ASN A 36 -15.12 5.37 0.75
C ASN A 36 -15.29 5.77 2.22
N ASP A 37 -16.42 6.39 2.56
CA ASP A 37 -16.89 6.66 3.94
C ASP A 37 -15.80 7.24 4.87
N SER A 38 -14.92 8.09 4.38
CA SER A 38 -13.91 8.73 5.21
C SER A 38 -14.51 9.87 6.02
N THR A 39 -14.12 9.99 7.28
CA THR A 39 -14.62 10.99 8.23
C THR A 39 -13.54 11.96 8.70
N ASP A 40 -12.28 11.65 8.38
CA ASP A 40 -11.08 12.39 8.81
C ASP A 40 -10.60 13.45 7.82
N GLY A 41 -11.26 13.59 6.65
CA GLY A 41 -10.86 14.52 5.59
C GLY A 41 -10.06 13.87 4.44
N THR A 42 -9.86 12.54 4.49
CA THR A 42 -9.13 11.81 3.42
C THR A 42 -9.74 12.07 2.04
N THR A 43 -11.08 11.99 1.92
CA THR A 43 -11.78 12.20 0.64
C THR A 43 -11.53 13.60 0.10
N GLU A 44 -11.68 14.63 0.93
CA GLU A 44 -11.50 16.03 0.55
C GLU A 44 -10.06 16.33 0.13
N LEU A 45 -9.07 15.68 0.78
CA LEU A 45 -7.66 15.80 0.39
C LEU A 45 -7.38 15.11 -0.96
N LEU A 46 -7.92 13.91 -1.18
CA LEU A 46 -7.79 13.21 -2.46
C LEU A 46 -8.47 13.98 -3.60
N ASP A 47 -9.66 14.57 -3.36
CA ASP A 47 -10.33 15.45 -4.33
C ASP A 47 -9.51 16.70 -4.65
N ALA A 48 -8.81 17.27 -3.67
CA ALA A 48 -7.94 18.42 -3.91
C ALA A 48 -6.71 18.02 -4.77
N LEU A 49 -6.12 16.87 -4.51
CA LEU A 49 -5.00 16.33 -5.33
C LEU A 49 -5.45 16.02 -6.76
N ASP A 50 -6.65 15.47 -6.95
CA ASP A 50 -7.23 15.19 -8.28
C ASP A 50 -7.47 16.48 -9.07
N ARG A 51 -8.11 17.48 -8.47
CA ARG A 51 -8.33 18.80 -9.13
C ARG A 51 -7.05 19.48 -9.57
N ASN A 52 -5.95 19.23 -8.89
CA ASN A 52 -4.63 19.75 -9.24
C ASN A 52 -3.84 18.82 -10.20
N GLY A 53 -4.46 17.72 -10.68
CA GLY A 53 -3.85 16.81 -11.64
C GLY A 53 -2.70 15.97 -11.10
N ILE A 54 -2.64 15.78 -9.77
CA ILE A 54 -1.58 15.01 -9.10
C ILE A 54 -1.87 13.51 -9.15
N LEU A 55 -3.14 13.15 -9.05
CA LEU A 55 -3.62 11.76 -9.12
C LEU A 55 -5.03 11.74 -9.70
N THR A 56 -5.59 10.57 -9.90
CA THR A 56 -7.02 10.39 -10.13
C THR A 56 -7.68 9.85 -8.86
N HIS A 57 -8.75 10.51 -8.39
CA HIS A 57 -9.53 10.07 -7.24
C HIS A 57 -10.90 9.54 -7.65
N VAL A 58 -11.32 8.43 -7.07
CA VAL A 58 -12.66 7.86 -7.25
C VAL A 58 -13.32 7.62 -5.89
N LEU A 59 -14.33 8.40 -5.58
CA LEU A 59 -15.18 8.13 -4.43
C LEU A 59 -16.09 6.93 -4.74
N GLN A 60 -16.01 5.89 -3.92
CA GLN A 60 -16.83 4.70 -4.05
C GLN A 60 -18.11 4.86 -3.23
N ASP A 61 -19.26 4.68 -3.88
CA ASP A 61 -20.53 4.36 -3.25
C ASP A 61 -20.66 2.84 -3.20
N LEU A 62 -20.76 2.27 -2.01
CA LEU A 62 -20.69 0.83 -1.77
C LEU A 62 -21.97 0.30 -1.15
N GLU A 63 -22.60 -0.64 -1.84
CA GLU A 63 -23.78 -1.35 -1.38
C GLU A 63 -23.47 -2.38 -0.28
N PRO A 64 -24.45 -2.76 0.55
CA PRO A 64 -24.32 -3.87 1.49
C PRO A 64 -23.77 -5.14 0.80
N GLY A 65 -22.82 -5.81 1.44
CA GLY A 65 -22.16 -6.98 0.89
C GLY A 65 -20.92 -6.68 0.04
N GLN A 66 -20.73 -5.46 -0.44
CA GLN A 66 -19.55 -5.07 -1.22
C GLN A 66 -18.34 -4.84 -0.32
N THR A 67 -17.18 -5.18 -0.85
CA THR A 67 -15.88 -5.13 -0.16
C THR A 67 -15.02 -4.03 -0.77
N PRO A 68 -14.71 -2.94 -0.04
CA PRO A 68 -14.07 -1.74 -0.60
C PRO A 68 -12.85 -1.99 -1.46
N GLN A 69 -11.90 -2.78 -0.97
CA GLN A 69 -10.66 -3.05 -1.70
C GLN A 69 -10.87 -3.94 -2.93
N HIS A 70 -11.79 -4.91 -2.88
CA HIS A 70 -12.04 -5.76 -4.04
C HIS A 70 -12.81 -5.02 -5.13
N GLU A 71 -13.77 -4.15 -4.75
CA GLU A 71 -14.48 -3.28 -5.70
C GLU A 71 -13.51 -2.30 -6.37
N ALA A 72 -12.62 -1.67 -5.57
CA ALA A 72 -11.58 -0.80 -6.11
C ALA A 72 -10.68 -1.52 -7.10
N ALA A 73 -10.18 -2.72 -6.77
CA ALA A 73 -9.33 -3.51 -7.65
C ALA A 73 -10.07 -3.91 -8.93
N GLY A 74 -11.35 -4.29 -8.83
CA GLY A 74 -12.17 -4.62 -9.99
C GLY A 74 -12.37 -3.44 -10.96
N LYS A 75 -12.63 -2.25 -10.41
CA LYS A 75 -12.83 -1.02 -11.19
C LYS A 75 -11.52 -0.48 -11.79
N ALA A 76 -10.41 -0.60 -11.06
CA ALA A 76 -9.12 -0.03 -11.46
C ALA A 76 -8.60 -0.59 -12.79
N PHE A 77 -8.80 -1.88 -13.05
CA PHE A 77 -8.27 -2.53 -14.26
C PHE A 77 -8.80 -1.94 -15.58
N GLN A 78 -10.03 -1.45 -15.56
CA GLN A 78 -10.68 -0.84 -16.72
C GLN A 78 -10.74 0.68 -16.64
N HIS A 79 -10.15 1.28 -15.58
CA HIS A 79 -10.25 2.71 -15.40
C HIS A 79 -9.45 3.48 -16.46
N PRO A 80 -10.04 4.52 -17.09
CA PRO A 80 -9.39 5.27 -18.17
C PRO A 80 -8.02 5.85 -17.77
N SER A 81 -7.83 6.28 -16.53
CA SER A 81 -6.55 6.83 -16.07
C SER A 81 -5.40 5.82 -16.15
N LEU A 82 -5.69 4.51 -16.09
CA LEU A 82 -4.69 3.44 -16.22
C LEU A 82 -4.64 2.83 -17.62
N ALA A 83 -5.36 3.42 -18.60
CA ALA A 83 -5.47 2.82 -19.94
C ALA A 83 -4.10 2.68 -20.63
N ASN A 84 -3.25 3.71 -20.50
CA ASN A 84 -1.95 3.79 -21.16
C ASN A 84 -0.79 3.27 -20.27
N ALA A 85 -1.07 2.78 -19.07
CA ALA A 85 -0.03 2.21 -18.22
C ALA A 85 0.50 0.90 -18.81
N ASP A 86 1.82 0.78 -18.93
CA ASP A 86 2.52 -0.43 -19.38
C ASP A 86 2.62 -1.47 -18.25
N TRP A 87 2.82 -0.96 -17.02
CA TRP A 87 2.95 -1.75 -15.79
C TRP A 87 2.00 -1.23 -14.72
N LEU A 88 1.56 -2.14 -13.84
CA LEU A 88 0.60 -1.83 -12.78
C LEU A 88 1.04 -2.43 -11.46
N MET A 89 0.74 -1.74 -10.36
CA MET A 89 0.95 -2.24 -9.01
C MET A 89 -0.16 -1.77 -8.06
N TRP A 90 -0.65 -2.67 -7.19
CA TRP A 90 -1.46 -2.31 -6.03
C TRP A 90 -0.57 -2.15 -4.81
N LEU A 91 -0.69 -1.03 -4.10
CA LEU A 91 -0.12 -0.86 -2.76
C LEU A 91 -1.20 -0.32 -1.82
N ASP A 92 -1.23 -0.82 -0.59
CA ASP A 92 -2.05 -0.24 0.46
C ASP A 92 -1.42 1.10 0.93
N SER A 93 -2.23 1.99 1.54
CA SER A 93 -1.77 3.34 1.97
C SER A 93 -0.74 3.33 3.10
N ASP A 94 -0.41 2.18 3.63
CA ASP A 94 0.66 1.95 4.62
C ASP A 94 1.84 1.12 4.06
N GLU A 95 1.93 1.00 2.73
CA GLU A 95 2.98 0.28 2.01
C GLU A 95 3.76 1.23 1.08
N PHE A 96 5.10 1.14 1.13
CA PHE A 96 6.01 1.97 0.35
C PHE A 96 6.98 1.08 -0.43
N LEU A 97 7.00 1.20 -1.77
CA LEU A 97 7.93 0.45 -2.60
C LEU A 97 9.34 1.04 -2.48
N TYR A 98 10.30 0.25 -2.02
CA TYR A 98 11.70 0.62 -1.92
C TYR A 98 12.53 -0.16 -2.93
N CYS A 99 13.19 0.56 -3.86
CA CYS A 99 14.07 0.02 -4.88
C CYS A 99 15.50 0.56 -4.63
N PRO A 100 16.34 -0.12 -3.83
CA PRO A 100 17.63 0.41 -3.37
C PRO A 100 18.62 0.71 -4.49
N ARG A 101 18.41 0.12 -5.65
CA ARG A 101 19.23 0.31 -6.83
C ARG A 101 18.60 1.38 -7.72
N ASP A 102 19.39 2.01 -8.55
CA ASP A 102 18.93 2.97 -9.56
C ASP A 102 18.18 4.19 -8.98
N GLY A 103 18.66 4.70 -7.85
CA GLY A 103 18.12 5.93 -7.22
C GLY A 103 16.72 5.79 -6.65
N ASN A 104 16.31 4.60 -6.29
CA ASN A 104 14.96 4.26 -5.81
C ASN A 104 13.86 4.51 -6.86
N GLN A 105 14.13 4.16 -8.12
CA GLN A 105 13.18 4.30 -9.22
C GLN A 105 12.56 2.94 -9.61
N VAL A 106 11.24 2.91 -9.78
CA VAL A 106 10.51 1.71 -10.21
C VAL A 106 10.92 1.25 -11.62
N ALA A 107 11.33 2.18 -12.48
CA ALA A 107 11.83 1.87 -13.82
C ALA A 107 13.06 0.94 -13.76
N GLY A 108 14.00 1.17 -12.86
CA GLY A 108 15.18 0.31 -12.71
C GLY A 108 14.83 -1.11 -12.25
N LEU A 109 13.81 -1.26 -11.39
CA LEU A 109 13.29 -2.58 -11.03
C LEU A 109 12.69 -3.28 -12.24
N ILE A 110 11.93 -2.56 -13.07
CA ILE A 110 11.34 -3.09 -14.30
C ILE A 110 12.42 -3.52 -15.28
N GLU A 111 13.43 -2.70 -15.52
CA GLU A 111 14.55 -3.03 -16.42
C GLU A 111 15.28 -4.31 -16.02
N ARG A 112 15.46 -4.54 -14.73
CA ARG A 112 16.06 -5.79 -14.20
C ARG A 112 15.20 -7.02 -14.42
N CYS A 113 13.88 -6.87 -14.38
CA CYS A 113 12.94 -7.97 -14.37
C CYS A 113 12.31 -8.21 -15.75
N ALA A 114 12.14 -7.15 -16.53
CA ALA A 114 11.22 -7.11 -17.66
C ALA A 114 11.72 -7.83 -18.91
N GLN A 115 13.00 -8.12 -19.04
CA GLN A 115 13.52 -8.77 -20.24
C GLN A 115 12.92 -10.17 -20.46
N HIS A 116 12.47 -10.82 -19.38
CA HIS A 116 11.98 -12.20 -19.42
C HIS A 116 10.78 -12.48 -18.49
N SER A 117 10.17 -11.45 -17.87
CA SER A 117 9.07 -11.68 -16.94
C SER A 117 7.87 -10.77 -17.19
N GLU A 118 6.67 -11.26 -16.87
CA GLU A 118 5.41 -10.52 -16.87
C GLU A 118 5.17 -9.79 -15.56
N GLY A 119 5.97 -10.07 -14.52
CA GLY A 119 5.85 -9.38 -13.24
C GLY A 119 6.86 -9.83 -12.20
N VAL A 120 7.01 -8.98 -11.19
CA VAL A 120 7.89 -9.19 -10.05
C VAL A 120 7.10 -9.15 -8.75
N ALA A 121 7.24 -10.22 -7.95
CA ALA A 121 6.71 -10.29 -6.60
C ALA A 121 7.69 -9.63 -5.64
N VAL A 122 7.27 -8.53 -5.02
CA VAL A 122 8.07 -7.75 -4.07
C VAL A 122 7.59 -8.05 -2.65
N ASN A 123 8.45 -8.63 -1.84
CA ASN A 123 8.12 -9.07 -0.48
C ASN A 123 8.05 -7.89 0.51
N TRP A 124 7.21 -8.05 1.55
CA TRP A 124 7.14 -7.11 2.66
C TRP A 124 8.39 -7.12 3.53
N LEU A 125 8.71 -5.95 4.07
CA LEU A 125 9.48 -5.74 5.29
C LEU A 125 8.55 -5.07 6.31
N ILE A 126 8.29 -5.74 7.43
CA ILE A 126 7.32 -5.28 8.43
C ILE A 126 8.01 -4.36 9.42
N PHE A 127 7.53 -3.14 9.49
CA PHE A 127 7.95 -2.12 10.47
C PHE A 127 6.97 -2.07 11.63
N GLY A 128 7.52 -1.96 12.84
CA GLY A 128 6.78 -1.76 14.08
C GLY A 128 6.57 -0.28 14.39
N ASP A 129 6.24 0.01 15.65
CA ASP A 129 6.03 1.37 16.15
C ASP A 129 7.34 2.15 16.38
N GLY A 130 8.49 1.52 16.20
CA GLY A 130 9.78 2.15 16.46
C GLY A 130 10.00 2.55 17.93
N ASN A 131 9.16 2.06 18.85
CA ASN A 131 9.01 2.51 20.25
C ASN A 131 8.46 3.94 20.37
N GLN A 132 7.68 4.40 19.39
CA GLN A 132 6.97 5.68 19.43
C GLN A 132 5.65 5.50 20.20
N GLU A 133 5.45 6.27 21.26
CA GLU A 133 4.28 6.09 22.13
C GLU A 133 3.03 6.76 21.57
N LYS A 134 3.18 7.93 20.95
CA LYS A 134 2.08 8.77 20.47
C LYS A 134 2.28 9.15 19.02
N TRP A 135 1.17 9.39 18.33
CA TRP A 135 1.18 9.96 17.00
C TRP A 135 1.67 11.42 17.03
N GLU A 136 2.49 11.75 16.05
CA GLU A 136 2.89 13.10 15.69
C GLU A 136 2.72 13.27 14.17
N PRO A 137 2.55 14.49 13.65
CA PRO A 137 2.35 14.74 12.22
C PRO A 137 3.64 14.66 11.39
N ASP A 138 4.50 13.71 11.73
CA ASP A 138 5.76 13.44 11.04
C ASP A 138 5.55 12.43 9.91
N LEU A 139 6.50 12.41 8.97
CA LEU A 139 6.53 11.42 7.89
C LEU A 139 6.76 10.02 8.47
N VAL A 140 5.88 9.08 8.07
CA VAL A 140 5.90 7.68 8.52
C VAL A 140 7.24 7.02 8.22
N THR A 141 7.77 7.23 7.00
CA THR A 141 9.02 6.64 6.54
C THR A 141 10.25 7.20 7.24
N GLN A 142 10.16 8.39 7.82
CA GLN A 142 11.26 9.04 8.54
C GLN A 142 11.21 8.77 10.05
N ARG A 143 10.07 8.33 10.55
CA ARG A 143 9.83 8.16 11.98
C ARG A 143 9.91 6.70 12.44
N PHE A 144 9.38 5.76 11.68
CA PHE A 144 9.33 4.35 12.08
C PHE A 144 10.51 3.58 11.48
N LEU A 145 11.63 3.53 12.20
CA LEU A 145 12.93 3.04 11.73
C LEU A 145 13.31 1.67 12.32
N LYS A 146 12.33 0.91 12.82
CA LYS A 146 12.58 -0.43 13.36
C LYS A 146 11.62 -1.45 12.73
N ARG A 147 12.16 -2.59 12.39
CA ARG A 147 11.43 -3.66 11.69
C ARG A 147 11.66 -5.04 12.30
N ALA A 148 10.94 -6.00 11.77
CA ALA A 148 11.10 -7.41 12.08
C ALA A 148 12.45 -7.96 11.60
N GLU A 149 12.88 -9.08 12.20
CA GLU A 149 14.01 -9.91 11.76
C GLU A 149 13.84 -10.34 10.29
N ASN A 150 14.97 -10.60 9.60
CA ASN A 150 14.96 -10.90 8.16
C ASN A 150 14.14 -12.14 7.78
N ASP A 151 14.07 -13.15 8.64
CA ASP A 151 13.36 -14.42 8.43
C ASP A 151 11.92 -14.40 8.96
N HIS A 152 11.41 -13.23 9.38
CA HIS A 152 10.08 -13.10 9.96
C HIS A 152 8.99 -13.59 8.99
N ALA A 153 8.05 -14.42 9.49
CA ALA A 153 7.06 -15.11 8.66
C ALA A 153 6.15 -14.16 7.83
N LEU A 154 5.93 -12.92 8.28
CA LEU A 154 5.15 -11.93 7.54
C LEU A 154 5.86 -11.42 6.28
N HIS A 155 7.18 -11.52 6.19
CA HIS A 155 7.96 -11.14 5.01
C HIS A 155 7.66 -12.04 3.79
N ARG A 156 6.99 -13.18 3.99
CA ARG A 156 6.50 -14.02 2.89
C ARG A 156 5.41 -13.37 2.06
N HIS A 157 4.67 -12.41 2.64
CA HIS A 157 3.68 -11.67 1.87
C HIS A 157 4.36 -10.76 0.86
N PHE A 158 3.70 -10.55 -0.28
CA PHE A 158 4.20 -9.73 -1.37
C PHE A 158 3.08 -8.97 -2.06
N LYS A 159 3.45 -7.94 -2.80
CA LYS A 159 2.64 -7.31 -3.85
C LYS A 159 3.33 -7.56 -5.19
N THR A 160 2.57 -7.53 -6.27
CA THR A 160 3.12 -7.78 -7.60
C THR A 160 3.11 -6.51 -8.42
N LEU A 161 4.27 -6.11 -8.93
CA LEU A 161 4.41 -5.20 -10.04
C LEU A 161 4.36 -6.04 -11.32
N PHE A 162 3.44 -5.78 -12.24
CA PHE A 162 3.21 -6.64 -13.39
C PHE A 162 2.91 -5.85 -14.67
N ARG A 163 3.29 -6.42 -15.82
CA ARG A 163 3.00 -5.88 -17.14
C ARG A 163 1.51 -5.99 -17.43
N LYS A 164 0.92 -4.90 -17.91
CA LYS A 164 -0.46 -4.93 -18.43
C LYS A 164 -0.45 -5.61 -19.81
N SER A 165 -0.94 -6.84 -19.86
CA SER A 165 -0.93 -7.67 -21.06
C SER A 165 -2.27 -8.41 -21.24
N ASP A 166 -2.46 -9.03 -22.39
CA ASP A 166 -3.61 -9.88 -22.70
C ASP A 166 -3.73 -11.16 -21.84
N LYS A 167 -2.67 -11.50 -21.12
CA LYS A 167 -2.65 -12.61 -20.16
C LYS A 167 -3.36 -12.28 -18.83
N ILE A 168 -3.57 -11.00 -18.55
CA ILE A 168 -4.16 -10.50 -17.31
C ILE A 168 -5.62 -10.15 -17.54
N ARG A 169 -6.53 -10.77 -16.79
CA ARG A 169 -7.98 -10.53 -16.86
C ARG A 169 -8.53 -9.60 -15.79
N GLY A 170 -7.71 -9.22 -14.82
CA GLY A 170 -8.14 -8.38 -13.70
C GLY A 170 -7.08 -8.24 -12.62
N LEU A 171 -7.40 -7.45 -11.61
CA LEU A 171 -6.51 -7.10 -10.51
C LEU A 171 -6.96 -7.76 -9.21
N GLY A 172 -5.99 -8.22 -8.42
CA GLY A 172 -6.16 -8.59 -7.04
C GLY A 172 -5.26 -7.75 -6.15
N LEU A 173 -5.46 -7.83 -4.84
CA LEU A 173 -4.74 -6.99 -3.85
C LEU A 173 -3.25 -7.35 -3.70
N HIS A 174 -2.87 -8.56 -4.10
CA HIS A 174 -1.49 -9.05 -3.97
C HIS A 174 -0.90 -9.49 -5.31
N ARG A 175 -1.73 -9.88 -6.25
CA ARG A 175 -1.33 -10.46 -7.54
C ARG A 175 -2.39 -10.21 -8.60
N PRO A 176 -2.01 -10.19 -9.91
CA PRO A 176 -2.99 -10.14 -10.98
C PRO A 176 -3.83 -11.41 -11.03
N HIS A 177 -5.01 -11.30 -11.62
CA HIS A 177 -5.83 -12.44 -12.01
C HIS A 177 -5.49 -12.82 -13.44
N LEU A 178 -5.02 -14.04 -13.66
CA LEU A 178 -4.66 -14.56 -14.96
C LEU A 178 -5.86 -15.24 -15.64
N TYR A 179 -5.86 -15.30 -16.97
CA TYR A 179 -6.82 -16.13 -17.70
C TYR A 179 -6.61 -17.62 -17.38
N PRO A 180 -7.66 -18.47 -17.44
CA PRO A 180 -7.56 -19.89 -17.08
C PRO A 180 -6.61 -20.73 -17.96
N ASP A 181 -6.38 -20.30 -19.19
CA ASP A 181 -5.50 -20.91 -20.18
C ASP A 181 -4.04 -20.41 -20.09
N PHE A 182 -3.77 -19.49 -19.17
CA PHE A 182 -2.41 -19.03 -18.92
C PHE A 182 -1.50 -20.21 -18.54
N GLN A 183 -0.39 -20.32 -19.26
CA GLN A 183 0.66 -21.29 -18.97
C GLN A 183 1.91 -20.55 -18.49
N ASP A 184 2.26 -20.76 -17.22
CA ASP A 184 3.47 -20.24 -16.62
C ASP A 184 4.51 -21.38 -16.58
N ASP A 185 5.59 -21.20 -17.31
CA ASP A 185 6.73 -22.12 -17.32
C ASP A 185 7.70 -21.90 -16.15
N GLY A 186 7.29 -21.06 -15.18
CA GLY A 186 8.07 -20.68 -14.02
C GLY A 186 9.02 -19.50 -14.25
N SER A 187 9.10 -18.98 -15.48
CA SER A 187 9.97 -17.83 -15.81
C SER A 187 9.22 -16.52 -15.98
N GLN A 188 7.88 -16.56 -16.15
CA GLN A 188 7.08 -15.39 -16.49
C GLN A 188 6.82 -14.46 -15.29
N PHE A 189 6.91 -14.96 -14.08
CA PHE A 189 6.88 -14.17 -12.85
C PHE A 189 8.10 -14.52 -12.01
N VAL A 190 8.76 -13.49 -11.49
CA VAL A 190 9.96 -13.64 -10.67
C VAL A 190 9.79 -12.97 -9.31
N ASN A 191 10.65 -13.29 -8.36
CA ASN A 191 10.78 -12.52 -7.11
C ASN A 191 11.76 -11.35 -7.28
N ALA A 192 11.96 -10.58 -6.22
CA ALA A 192 12.90 -9.45 -6.19
C ALA A 192 14.39 -9.84 -6.16
N ALA A 193 14.75 -11.05 -6.61
CA ALA A 193 16.10 -11.53 -6.93
C ALA A 193 16.15 -12.17 -8.32
N GLY A 194 15.07 -12.08 -9.11
CA GLY A 194 15.00 -12.70 -10.45
C GLY A 194 14.76 -14.21 -10.44
N LEU A 195 14.47 -14.82 -9.30
CA LEU A 195 14.17 -16.24 -9.23
C LEU A 195 12.73 -16.50 -9.67
N PRO A 196 12.46 -17.55 -10.48
CA PRO A 196 11.13 -17.90 -10.91
C PRO A 196 10.18 -18.15 -9.74
N MET A 197 8.97 -17.59 -9.83
CA MET A 197 7.89 -17.84 -8.88
C MET A 197 7.11 -19.08 -9.33
N HIS A 198 6.65 -19.83 -8.34
CA HIS A 198 5.88 -21.04 -8.63
C HIS A 198 4.53 -20.71 -9.27
N GLU A 199 4.20 -21.36 -10.40
CA GLU A 199 2.99 -21.07 -11.22
C GLU A 199 1.69 -21.01 -10.43
N HIS A 200 1.50 -21.90 -9.45
CA HIS A 200 0.27 -21.95 -8.65
C HIS A 200 0.05 -20.70 -7.78
N MET A 201 1.07 -19.85 -7.59
CA MET A 201 0.93 -18.57 -6.86
C MET A 201 0.14 -17.55 -7.66
N TYR A 202 0.07 -17.70 -8.98
CA TYR A 202 -0.58 -16.76 -9.90
C TYR A 202 -1.89 -17.27 -10.49
N ARG A 203 -2.17 -18.57 -10.44
CA ARG A 203 -3.41 -19.17 -10.97
C ARG A 203 -4.61 -18.91 -10.06
N SER A 204 -5.72 -18.44 -10.67
CA SER A 204 -7.01 -18.32 -9.98
C SER A 204 -7.60 -19.70 -9.72
N GLY A 205 -8.23 -19.90 -8.55
CA GLY A 205 -9.01 -21.11 -8.23
C GLY A 205 -8.30 -22.18 -7.41
N GLN A 206 -7.01 -22.06 -7.13
CA GLN A 206 -6.36 -22.98 -6.19
C GLN A 206 -6.65 -22.58 -4.75
N ARG A 207 -7.51 -23.34 -4.09
CA ARG A 207 -7.89 -23.19 -2.65
C ARG A 207 -6.79 -23.62 -1.67
N ARG A 208 -5.52 -23.34 -1.92
CA ARG A 208 -4.47 -23.65 -0.97
C ARG A 208 -4.23 -22.45 -0.06
N ARG A 209 -4.06 -22.73 1.24
CA ARG A 209 -3.85 -21.73 2.32
C ARG A 209 -2.66 -20.77 2.08
N HIS A 210 -1.79 -21.05 1.12
CA HIS A 210 -0.65 -20.24 0.72
C HIS A 210 -0.89 -19.36 -0.52
N ALA A 211 -2.05 -19.46 -1.15
CA ALA A 211 -2.36 -18.77 -2.42
C ALA A 211 -2.72 -17.28 -2.28
N LEU A 212 -2.66 -16.71 -1.09
CA LEU A 212 -3.10 -15.33 -0.83
C LEU A 212 -1.91 -14.34 -0.76
N GLY A 213 -1.06 -14.32 -1.80
CA GLY A 213 0.04 -13.34 -1.86
C GLY A 213 1.14 -13.59 -0.83
N ALA A 214 1.49 -14.87 -0.57
CA ALA A 214 2.62 -15.23 0.29
C ALA A 214 3.54 -16.22 -0.44
N ALA A 215 4.82 -15.90 -0.52
CA ALA A 215 5.87 -16.71 -1.13
C ALA A 215 6.30 -17.88 -0.20
N PRO A 216 6.79 -19.00 -0.74
CA PRO A 216 7.61 -19.93 0.01
C PRO A 216 8.83 -19.23 0.63
N GLY A 217 9.29 -19.66 1.81
CA GLY A 217 10.35 -18.98 2.53
C GLY A 217 11.65 -18.82 1.73
N HIS A 218 12.02 -19.82 0.91
CA HIS A 218 13.23 -19.79 0.08
C HIS A 218 13.13 -18.84 -1.13
N LEU A 219 11.93 -18.34 -1.46
CA LEU A 219 11.71 -17.34 -2.52
C LEU A 219 11.51 -15.92 -1.98
N VAL A 220 11.58 -15.72 -0.66
CA VAL A 220 11.55 -14.37 -0.08
C VAL A 220 12.87 -13.68 -0.40
N SER A 221 12.79 -12.51 -1.04
CA SER A 221 13.97 -11.70 -1.33
C SER A 221 13.64 -10.21 -1.24
N HIS A 222 14.63 -9.44 -0.77
CA HIS A 222 14.61 -7.99 -0.71
C HIS A 222 15.79 -7.36 -1.46
N ASP A 223 16.43 -8.13 -2.36
CA ASP A 223 17.69 -7.72 -3.01
C ASP A 223 17.52 -6.57 -3.99
N TRP A 224 16.47 -6.64 -4.83
CA TRP A 224 16.18 -5.61 -5.84
C TRP A 224 15.14 -4.61 -5.38
N ALA A 225 14.18 -5.09 -4.59
CA ALA A 225 13.12 -4.26 -4.04
C ALA A 225 12.52 -4.89 -2.79
N ALA A 226 11.92 -4.04 -1.96
CA ALA A 226 11.13 -4.42 -0.79
C ALA A 226 9.90 -3.52 -0.67
N ILE A 227 8.84 -4.01 -0.06
CA ILE A 227 7.74 -3.15 0.37
C ILE A 227 7.90 -2.90 1.85
N PHE A 228 8.21 -1.66 2.21
CA PHE A 228 8.24 -1.20 3.58
C PHE A 228 6.79 -1.01 4.04
N HIS A 229 6.34 -1.89 4.93
CA HIS A 229 4.96 -1.94 5.37
C HIS A 229 4.87 -1.52 6.83
N TYR A 230 4.09 -0.44 7.09
CA TYR A 230 3.89 0.22 8.38
C TYR A 230 2.47 -0.04 8.93
N PRO A 231 2.12 -1.30 9.29
CA PRO A 231 0.74 -1.71 9.52
C PRO A 231 0.16 -1.22 10.85
N VAL A 232 0.99 -0.86 11.82
CA VAL A 232 0.54 -0.49 13.17
C VAL A 232 0.78 0.98 13.51
N LYS A 233 1.92 1.56 13.14
CA LYS A 233 2.35 2.90 13.56
C LYS A 233 2.38 2.98 15.10
N THR A 234 1.85 4.06 15.71
CA THR A 234 1.74 4.20 17.16
C THR A 234 0.53 3.46 17.75
N ARG A 235 0.53 3.22 19.07
CA ARG A 235 -0.57 2.51 19.75
C ARG A 235 -1.90 3.22 19.61
N ASP A 236 -1.92 4.53 19.76
CA ASP A 236 -3.11 5.35 19.60
C ASP A 236 -3.65 5.34 18.15
N SER A 237 -2.77 5.43 17.16
CA SER A 237 -3.12 5.27 15.75
C SER A 237 -3.72 3.90 15.44
N PHE A 238 -3.19 2.84 16.06
CA PHE A 238 -3.72 1.51 15.92
C PHE A 238 -5.15 1.36 16.45
N GLU A 239 -5.49 2.05 17.55
CA GLU A 239 -6.86 2.05 18.06
C GLU A 239 -7.84 2.73 17.11
N LEU A 240 -7.46 3.81 16.42
CA LEU A 240 -8.26 4.40 15.35
C LEU A 240 -8.41 3.44 14.15
N LYS A 241 -7.32 2.79 13.74
CA LYS A 241 -7.36 1.76 12.68
C LYS A 241 -8.32 0.62 13.03
N ARG A 242 -8.37 0.20 14.29
CA ARG A 242 -9.30 -0.81 14.78
C ARG A 242 -10.75 -0.37 14.63
N ARG A 243 -11.08 0.87 15.00
CA ARG A 243 -12.44 1.43 14.86
C ARG A 243 -12.87 1.55 13.40
N ARG A 244 -11.97 1.93 12.51
CA ARG A 244 -12.20 2.00 11.05
C ARG A 244 -12.61 0.63 10.45
N GLY A 245 -12.01 -0.45 10.92
CA GLY A 245 -12.22 -1.79 10.42
C GLY A 245 -11.44 -2.12 9.14
N GLN A 246 -11.68 -3.30 8.58
CA GLN A 246 -10.96 -3.86 7.42
C GLN A 246 -11.59 -3.46 6.09
N GLY A 247 -10.77 -3.06 5.10
CA GLY A 247 -11.21 -2.84 3.72
C GLY A 247 -11.48 -4.13 2.92
N THR A 248 -11.06 -5.28 3.43
CA THR A 248 -11.27 -6.61 2.83
C THR A 248 -12.52 -7.33 3.35
N LYS A 249 -13.38 -6.63 4.09
CA LYS A 249 -14.68 -7.14 4.52
C LYS A 249 -15.81 -6.25 3.99
N PRO A 250 -17.01 -6.83 3.78
CA PRO A 250 -18.18 -6.05 3.38
C PRO A 250 -18.43 -4.85 4.30
N VAL A 251 -18.95 -3.76 3.72
CA VAL A 251 -19.18 -2.50 4.44
C VAL A 251 -20.16 -2.64 5.61
N ASP A 252 -21.11 -3.55 5.51
CA ASP A 252 -22.14 -3.87 6.51
C ASP A 252 -21.77 -5.04 7.44
N ALA A 253 -20.58 -5.62 7.30
CA ALA A 253 -20.19 -6.76 8.13
C ALA A 253 -20.05 -6.37 9.61
N PRO A 254 -20.71 -7.09 10.54
CA PRO A 254 -20.79 -6.72 11.95
C PRO A 254 -19.44 -6.82 12.69
N ASN A 255 -18.47 -7.47 12.11
CA ASN A 255 -17.18 -7.76 12.75
C ASN A 255 -15.99 -7.25 11.94
N ARG A 256 -16.11 -6.10 11.26
CA ARG A 256 -15.03 -5.49 10.46
C ARG A 256 -13.75 -5.24 11.26
N ALA A 257 -13.86 -4.96 12.55
CA ALA A 257 -12.73 -4.75 13.46
C ALA A 257 -12.06 -6.05 13.95
N SER A 258 -12.64 -7.22 13.68
CA SER A 258 -12.21 -8.50 14.29
C SER A 258 -10.76 -8.89 14.03
N ARG A 259 -10.15 -8.42 12.94
CA ARG A 259 -8.73 -8.64 12.63
C ARG A 259 -7.81 -7.85 13.55
N PHE A 260 -8.17 -6.60 13.90
CA PHE A 260 -7.32 -5.65 14.61
C PHE A 260 -7.47 -5.79 16.13
N ARG A 261 -7.14 -7.00 16.66
CA ARG A 261 -7.10 -7.31 18.09
C ARG A 261 -5.65 -7.23 18.58
N GLU A 262 -5.45 -7.41 19.90
CA GLU A 262 -4.11 -7.43 20.52
C GLU A 262 -3.15 -8.40 19.82
N ARG A 263 -3.65 -9.56 19.40
CA ARG A 263 -2.87 -10.52 18.62
C ARG A 263 -2.33 -9.95 17.29
N TYR A 264 -3.07 -9.02 16.66
CA TYR A 264 -2.58 -8.35 15.45
C TYR A 264 -1.46 -7.38 15.81
N TRP A 265 -1.65 -6.57 16.85
CA TRP A 265 -0.62 -5.67 17.35
C TRP A 265 0.67 -6.42 17.63
N THR A 266 0.64 -7.44 18.52
CA THR A 266 1.82 -8.23 18.88
C THR A 266 2.50 -8.87 17.66
N LYS A 267 1.70 -9.33 16.68
CA LYS A 267 2.24 -9.97 15.47
C LYS A 267 2.95 -8.97 14.54
N TYR A 268 2.44 -7.75 14.43
CA TYR A 268 2.92 -6.76 13.46
C TYR A 268 3.82 -5.69 14.08
N ASN A 269 3.75 -5.46 15.39
CA ASN A 269 4.64 -4.51 16.06
C ASN A 269 6.00 -5.16 16.34
N GLN A 270 6.87 -5.14 15.33
CA GLN A 270 8.18 -5.78 15.33
C GLN A 270 9.28 -4.72 15.25
N ASN A 271 10.18 -4.68 16.25
CA ASN A 271 11.17 -3.62 16.43
C ASN A 271 12.60 -4.15 16.62
N SER A 272 12.89 -5.38 16.17
CA SER A 272 14.15 -6.08 16.46
C SER A 272 15.36 -5.53 15.71
N VAL A 273 15.14 -4.98 14.50
CA VAL A 273 16.20 -4.53 13.60
C VAL A 273 16.01 -3.06 13.30
N ALA A 274 17.05 -2.24 13.50
CA ALA A 274 17.08 -0.86 13.02
C ALA A 274 17.22 -0.86 11.48
N ASP A 275 16.41 -0.03 10.82
CA ASP A 275 16.43 0.10 9.36
C ASP A 275 16.12 1.55 8.98
N ASP A 276 17.16 2.30 8.68
CA ASP A 276 17.13 3.73 8.41
C ASP A 276 17.26 4.07 6.91
N ARG A 277 17.16 3.07 6.02
CA ARG A 277 17.37 3.25 4.58
C ARG A 277 16.46 4.30 3.95
N MET A 278 15.26 4.51 4.49
CA MET A 278 14.32 5.51 4.00
C MET A 278 14.73 6.95 4.36
N LEU A 279 15.63 7.14 5.33
CA LEU A 279 16.16 8.48 5.67
C LEU A 279 16.89 9.13 4.49
N ALA A 280 17.50 8.32 3.62
CA ALA A 280 18.15 8.83 2.40
C ALA A 280 17.19 9.54 1.43
N MET A 281 15.89 9.30 1.55
CA MET A 281 14.86 9.98 0.77
C MET A 281 14.27 11.22 1.49
N GLY A 282 14.61 11.44 2.75
CA GLY A 282 13.95 12.40 3.64
C GLY A 282 13.83 13.79 3.06
N ASP A 283 14.95 14.41 2.67
CA ASP A 283 14.95 15.77 2.13
C ASP A 283 14.13 15.88 0.83
N ARG A 284 14.27 14.90 -0.07
CA ARG A 284 13.53 14.88 -1.33
C ARG A 284 12.03 14.66 -1.10
N LEU A 285 11.69 13.80 -0.15
CA LEU A 285 10.31 13.53 0.20
C LEU A 285 9.65 14.74 0.85
N GLN A 286 10.34 15.39 1.80
CA GLN A 286 9.85 16.62 2.42
C GLN A 286 9.64 17.71 1.37
N ALA A 287 10.61 17.92 0.48
CA ALA A 287 10.47 18.91 -0.60
C ALA A 287 9.28 18.62 -1.52
N LYS A 288 8.98 17.34 -1.81
CA LYS A 288 7.80 16.98 -2.61
C LYS A 288 6.50 17.19 -1.83
N VAL A 289 6.47 16.88 -0.55
CA VAL A 289 5.32 17.20 0.32
C VAL A 289 5.08 18.70 0.39
N ASP A 290 6.13 19.51 0.55
CA ASP A 290 6.03 20.97 0.59
C ASP A 290 5.54 21.54 -0.76
N GLU A 291 5.99 20.97 -1.90
CA GLU A 291 5.50 21.30 -3.23
C GLU A 291 3.98 21.06 -3.36
N LEU A 292 3.48 19.93 -2.88
CA LEU A 292 2.05 19.63 -2.88
C LEU A 292 1.28 20.53 -1.92
N LEU A 293 1.82 20.85 -0.77
CA LEU A 293 1.24 21.77 0.21
C LEU A 293 1.27 23.24 -0.25
N ALA A 294 2.08 23.61 -1.24
CA ALA A 294 2.03 24.94 -1.87
C ALA A 294 0.73 25.20 -2.64
N MET A 295 -0.06 24.14 -2.92
CA MET A 295 -1.40 24.25 -3.51
C MET A 295 -2.42 24.59 -2.40
N PRO A 296 -3.11 25.76 -2.42
CA PRO A 296 -3.87 26.23 -1.27
C PRO A 296 -5.05 25.34 -0.85
N ASP A 297 -5.67 24.58 -1.76
CA ASP A 297 -6.76 23.65 -1.44
C ASP A 297 -6.23 22.33 -0.90
N VAL A 298 -5.08 21.86 -1.36
CA VAL A 298 -4.38 20.69 -0.79
C VAL A 298 -3.93 20.99 0.64
N GLN A 299 -3.31 22.16 0.86
CA GLN A 299 -2.91 22.59 2.21
C GLN A 299 -4.08 22.61 3.19
N ARG A 300 -5.18 23.27 2.84
CA ARG A 300 -6.36 23.37 3.71
C ARG A 300 -6.98 22.00 4.01
N ALA A 301 -7.03 21.12 3.02
CA ALA A 301 -7.54 19.77 3.19
C ALA A 301 -6.62 18.94 4.11
N HIS A 302 -5.30 19.02 3.92
CA HIS A 302 -4.32 18.33 4.76
C HIS A 302 -4.36 18.82 6.22
N GLU A 303 -4.38 20.14 6.46
CA GLU A 303 -4.53 20.71 7.80
C GLU A 303 -5.83 20.23 8.48
N THR A 304 -6.89 20.07 7.70
CA THR A 304 -8.16 19.50 8.20
C THR A 304 -8.01 18.04 8.59
N CYS A 305 -7.27 17.22 7.81
CA CYS A 305 -6.96 15.83 8.14
C CYS A 305 -6.19 15.75 9.46
N ILE A 306 -5.11 16.51 9.60
CA ILE A 306 -4.28 16.56 10.81
C ILE A 306 -5.11 16.92 12.04
N ARG A 307 -5.92 17.99 11.95
CA ARG A 307 -6.79 18.43 13.05
C ARG A 307 -7.84 17.38 13.44
N LYS A 308 -8.56 16.82 12.46
CA LYS A 308 -9.59 15.80 12.71
C LYS A 308 -8.98 14.52 13.31
N TYR A 309 -7.79 14.14 12.85
CA TYR A 309 -7.08 12.96 13.37
C TYR A 309 -6.65 13.16 14.84
N ALA A 310 -6.05 14.30 15.16
CA ALA A 310 -5.69 14.67 16.53
C ALA A 310 -6.92 14.69 17.46
N GLN A 311 -8.06 15.22 16.99
CA GLN A 311 -9.33 15.21 17.74
C GLN A 311 -9.82 13.76 17.97
N ALA A 312 -9.72 12.90 16.95
CA ALA A 312 -10.13 11.50 17.08
C ALA A 312 -9.24 10.73 18.06
N LEU A 313 -7.93 10.98 18.06
CA LEU A 313 -7.01 10.41 19.04
C LEU A 313 -7.33 10.87 20.47
N HIS A 314 -7.61 12.16 20.67
CA HIS A 314 -8.02 12.69 21.96
C HIS A 314 -9.31 12.03 22.48
N ALA A 315 -10.30 11.82 21.60
CA ALA A 315 -11.54 11.14 21.95
C ALA A 315 -11.37 9.63 22.24
N VAL A 316 -10.32 9.01 21.70
CA VAL A 316 -9.96 7.62 22.05
C VAL A 316 -9.32 7.55 23.44
N ALA A 317 -8.45 8.51 23.75
CA ALA A 317 -7.73 8.58 25.03
C ALA A 317 -8.66 8.98 26.19
N ASN A 318 -9.71 9.78 25.91
CA ASN A 318 -10.65 10.32 26.89
C ASN A 318 -12.10 9.96 26.46
N PRO A 319 -12.53 8.69 26.60
CA PRO A 319 -13.90 8.33 26.28
C PRO A 319 -14.87 9.08 27.19
N PRO A 320 -16.03 9.56 26.66
CA PRO A 320 -17.04 10.19 27.51
C PRO A 320 -17.46 9.21 28.61
N GLU A 321 -17.64 9.73 29.84
CA GLU A 321 -18.24 8.96 30.92
C GLU A 321 -19.65 8.53 30.48
N LEU A 322 -19.93 7.23 30.58
CA LEU A 322 -21.24 6.63 30.23
C LEU A 322 -22.26 6.92 31.32
#